data_5d4bdd87749b6a01acb2f5a9afbcc5dc
#
_entry.id   5d4bdd87749b6a01acb2f5a9afbcc5dc
#
_cell.length_a   1.000
_cell.length_b   1.000
_cell.length_c   1.000
_cell.angle_alpha   90.00
_cell.angle_beta   90.00
_cell.angle_gamma   90.00
#
_symmetry.space_group_name_H-M   'P 1'
#
loop_
_entity.id
_entity.type
_entity.pdbx_description
1 polymer ?
#
loop_
_entity_poly.entity_id
_entity_poly.type
_entity_poly.pdbx_seq_one_letter_code
_entity_poly.pdbx_strand_id
1 'polypeptide(L)'
;DFAVLYRTNAQSNAVENAFKRSGIPYRIIGGTRFFDRAEVKDMLAYLCVINNRADELRLQRIINNPPRGIGGKTLEMAQRQAAAAGVPLYTVVSDPYSYPSLEKSAAKLMAFTVVIEECAELLTTLSLPDFYEEVMLRTGYLNMLEEKDDIEARTRAENIRELKSSILAYMENTDTPTLAGFLEEIALYTDIEQYDPDADAVVMMTMHAAKGLEFPNVFLTGFEEGLFPSNRCLNEPEELEEERRLCYVAITRAKQNLVISYARQRMLYGRTTTNLPSRFVDELPAESVKRIGAPKPSYSQQAPRQYGSFGRVSI
;
A
#
# COMPACT_ATOMS: atom_id res chain seq x y z
N ASP A 1 18.14 0.98 -18.74
CA ASP A 1 19.09 -0.14 -18.54
C ASP A 1 18.89 -0.89 -17.21
N PHE A 2 18.07 -0.36 -16.27
CA PHE A 2 17.80 -0.94 -14.98
C PHE A 2 16.33 -1.26 -14.78
N ALA A 3 16.03 -2.43 -14.23
CA ALA A 3 14.69 -2.81 -13.83
C ALA A 3 14.63 -3.24 -12.37
N VAL A 4 13.57 -2.80 -11.66
CA VAL A 4 13.24 -3.26 -10.31
C VAL A 4 11.96 -4.08 -10.40
N LEU A 5 12.04 -5.35 -10.02
CA LEU A 5 10.91 -6.27 -10.04
C LEU A 5 10.50 -6.62 -8.61
N TYR A 6 9.20 -6.64 -8.38
CA TYR A 6 8.59 -6.97 -7.08
C TYR A 6 7.40 -7.91 -7.26
N ARG A 7 7.00 -8.61 -6.17
CA ARG A 7 5.93 -9.61 -6.22
C ARG A 7 4.55 -8.98 -6.23
N THR A 8 4.31 -7.97 -5.39
CA THR A 8 3.00 -7.32 -5.24
C THR A 8 3.07 -5.83 -5.53
N ASN A 9 1.95 -5.28 -6.00
CA ASN A 9 1.86 -3.85 -6.30
C ASN A 9 2.11 -2.95 -5.07
N ALA A 10 1.72 -3.38 -3.87
CA ALA A 10 1.95 -2.63 -2.65
C ALA A 10 3.44 -2.35 -2.39
N GLN A 11 4.34 -3.28 -2.76
CA GLN A 11 5.78 -3.11 -2.59
C GLN A 11 6.35 -1.92 -3.38
N SER A 12 5.68 -1.47 -4.46
CA SER A 12 6.16 -0.32 -5.25
C SER A 12 6.23 0.96 -4.42
N ASN A 13 5.31 1.14 -3.45
CA ASN A 13 5.24 2.34 -2.60
C ASN A 13 6.58 2.66 -1.93
N ALA A 14 7.20 1.68 -1.27
CA ALA A 14 8.49 1.87 -0.60
C ALA A 14 9.62 2.23 -1.57
N VAL A 15 9.65 1.59 -2.76
CA VAL A 15 10.67 1.85 -3.79
C VAL A 15 10.44 3.21 -4.44
N GLU A 16 9.19 3.55 -4.77
CA GLU A 16 8.81 4.86 -5.31
C GLU A 16 9.23 5.98 -4.37
N ASN A 17 8.92 5.85 -3.07
CA ASN A 17 9.31 6.83 -2.06
C ASN A 17 10.85 6.96 -1.93
N ALA A 18 11.59 5.84 -1.99
CA ALA A 18 13.04 5.86 -1.96
C ALA A 18 13.63 6.57 -3.19
N PHE A 19 13.10 6.30 -4.39
CA PHE A 19 13.54 6.93 -5.62
C PHE A 19 13.24 8.43 -5.64
N LYS A 20 12.05 8.84 -5.17
CA LYS A 20 11.68 10.24 -5.02
C LYS A 20 12.64 11.00 -4.11
N ARG A 21 12.92 10.46 -2.92
CA ARG A 21 13.88 11.07 -1.98
C ARG A 21 15.29 11.17 -2.54
N SER A 22 15.68 10.23 -3.41
CA SER A 22 17.01 10.19 -4.02
C SER A 22 17.09 10.91 -5.37
N GLY A 23 16.01 11.50 -5.85
CA GLY A 23 15.96 12.15 -7.17
C GLY A 23 16.17 11.17 -8.34
N ILE A 24 15.88 9.89 -8.17
CA ILE A 24 16.05 8.86 -9.21
C ILE A 24 14.77 8.81 -10.05
N PRO A 25 14.82 9.14 -11.35
CA PRO A 25 13.67 9.04 -12.22
C PRO A 25 13.28 7.58 -12.43
N TYR A 26 11.97 7.29 -12.38
CA TYR A 26 11.44 5.94 -12.59
C TYR A 26 10.14 5.95 -13.39
N ARG A 27 9.82 4.82 -13.99
CA ARG A 27 8.52 4.58 -14.66
C ARG A 27 7.99 3.20 -14.29
N ILE A 28 6.66 3.10 -14.18
CA ILE A 28 5.99 1.82 -13.88
C ILE A 28 5.42 1.25 -15.18
N ILE A 29 5.73 -0.02 -15.46
CA ILE A 29 5.16 -0.76 -16.59
C ILE A 29 4.10 -1.74 -16.08
N GLY A 30 2.95 -1.78 -16.75
CA GLY A 30 1.85 -2.67 -16.41
C GLY A 30 1.09 -2.27 -15.14
N GLY A 31 1.19 -1.00 -14.74
CA GLY A 31 0.51 -0.46 -13.57
C GLY A 31 0.55 1.06 -13.53
N THR A 32 0.06 1.62 -12.42
CA THR A 32 0.09 3.05 -12.11
C THR A 32 0.91 3.29 -10.85
N ARG A 33 1.44 4.51 -10.68
CA ARG A 33 2.12 4.93 -9.47
C ARG A 33 1.22 4.75 -8.25
N PHE A 34 1.79 4.53 -7.09
CA PHE A 34 1.04 4.19 -5.89
C PHE A 34 -0.06 5.23 -5.58
N PHE A 35 0.28 6.52 -5.53
CA PHE A 35 -0.68 7.59 -5.24
C PHE A 35 -1.63 7.92 -6.41
N ASP A 36 -1.39 7.37 -7.60
CA ASP A 36 -2.27 7.53 -8.76
C ASP A 36 -3.35 6.45 -8.86
N ARG A 37 -3.23 5.35 -8.09
CA ARG A 37 -4.21 4.27 -8.08
C ARG A 37 -5.56 4.77 -7.61
N ALA A 38 -6.62 4.29 -8.26
CA ALA A 38 -7.98 4.77 -8.03
C ALA A 38 -8.41 4.64 -6.56
N GLU A 39 -8.15 3.49 -5.95
CA GLU A 39 -8.48 3.20 -4.55
C GLU A 39 -7.66 4.04 -3.55
N VAL A 40 -6.40 4.34 -3.87
CA VAL A 40 -5.56 5.22 -3.05
C VAL A 40 -6.07 6.65 -3.14
N LYS A 41 -6.41 7.13 -4.36
CA LYS A 41 -7.04 8.43 -4.57
C LYS A 41 -8.39 8.55 -3.86
N ASP A 42 -9.17 7.47 -3.80
CA ASP A 42 -10.43 7.46 -3.08
C ASP A 42 -10.22 7.62 -1.57
N MET A 43 -9.27 6.88 -0.99
CA MET A 43 -8.94 7.02 0.43
C MET A 43 -8.36 8.39 0.76
N LEU A 44 -7.47 8.92 -0.08
CA LEU A 44 -6.96 10.29 0.07
C LEU A 44 -8.09 11.32 -0.02
N ALA A 45 -9.07 11.11 -0.89
CA ALA A 45 -10.23 12.00 -1.00
C ALA A 45 -11.08 11.99 0.28
N TYR A 46 -11.26 10.83 0.94
CA TYR A 46 -11.87 10.78 2.27
C TYR A 46 -11.08 11.61 3.29
N LEU A 47 -9.78 11.41 3.36
CA LEU A 47 -8.91 12.16 4.28
C LEU A 47 -8.96 13.67 4.01
N CYS A 48 -8.99 14.08 2.73
CA CYS A 48 -9.11 15.49 2.35
C CYS A 48 -10.45 16.09 2.77
N VAL A 49 -11.58 15.40 2.56
CA VAL A 49 -12.91 15.88 2.95
C VAL A 49 -13.03 15.92 4.48
N ILE A 50 -12.46 14.97 5.21
CA ILE A 50 -12.39 15.00 6.67
C ILE A 50 -11.56 16.20 7.15
N ASN A 51 -10.46 16.54 6.49
CA ASN A 51 -9.63 17.70 6.83
C ASN A 51 -10.27 19.02 6.40
N ASN A 52 -10.93 19.07 5.26
CA ASN A 52 -11.54 20.27 4.68
C ASN A 52 -12.88 19.97 4.00
N ARG A 53 -13.99 20.34 4.65
CA ARG A 53 -15.36 20.17 4.15
C ARG A 53 -15.65 20.94 2.87
N ALA A 54 -14.86 21.96 2.55
CA ALA A 54 -15.05 22.78 1.35
C ALA A 54 -14.43 22.15 0.09
N ASP A 55 -13.78 21.00 0.17
CA ASP A 55 -13.20 20.30 -0.97
C ASP A 55 -14.28 19.56 -1.79
N GLU A 56 -14.95 20.30 -2.65
CA GLU A 56 -16.07 19.79 -3.43
C GLU A 56 -15.66 18.71 -4.44
N LEU A 57 -14.48 18.83 -5.02
CA LEU A 57 -14.01 17.87 -6.02
C LEU A 57 -13.83 16.49 -5.39
N ARG A 58 -13.21 16.44 -4.22
CA ARG A 58 -12.98 15.19 -3.49
C ARG A 58 -14.28 14.67 -2.85
N LEU A 59 -15.17 15.55 -2.39
CA LEU A 59 -16.49 15.17 -1.92
C LEU A 59 -17.30 14.46 -3.01
N GLN A 60 -17.34 15.00 -4.23
CA GLN A 60 -18.04 14.38 -5.36
C GLN A 60 -17.48 12.99 -5.70
N ARG A 61 -16.18 12.79 -5.53
CA ARG A 61 -15.52 11.52 -5.77
C ARG A 61 -15.98 10.42 -4.81
N ILE A 62 -16.16 10.74 -3.54
CA ILE A 62 -16.38 9.73 -2.48
C ILE A 62 -17.83 9.58 -2.03
N ILE A 63 -18.71 10.54 -2.30
CA ILE A 63 -20.08 10.57 -1.76
C ILE A 63 -20.88 9.29 -2.06
N ASN A 64 -20.63 8.67 -3.21
CA ASN A 64 -21.24 7.39 -3.61
C ASN A 64 -20.21 6.27 -3.87
N ASN A 65 -19.07 6.36 -3.27
CA ASN A 65 -18.02 5.34 -3.36
C ASN A 65 -17.43 5.06 -1.96
N PRO A 66 -17.82 3.94 -1.29
CA PRO A 66 -18.69 2.84 -1.75
C PRO A 66 -20.10 3.25 -2.18
N PRO A 67 -20.80 2.40 -2.94
CA PRO A 67 -22.17 2.69 -3.40
C PRO A 67 -23.13 2.90 -2.22
N ARG A 68 -23.73 4.08 -2.12
CA ARG A 68 -24.70 4.48 -1.08
C ARG A 68 -26.09 4.79 -1.65
N GLY A 69 -26.25 4.56 -2.97
CA GLY A 69 -27.49 4.93 -3.68
C GLY A 69 -27.68 6.45 -3.81
N ILE A 70 -26.59 7.22 -3.76
CA ILE A 70 -26.55 8.66 -4.05
C ILE A 70 -26.13 8.80 -5.52
N GLY A 71 -27.12 8.83 -6.41
CA GLY A 71 -26.87 8.90 -7.86
C GLY A 71 -26.51 10.31 -8.35
N GLY A 72 -26.02 10.41 -9.61
CA GLY A 72 -25.64 11.67 -10.22
C GLY A 72 -26.72 12.74 -10.19
N LYS A 73 -28.02 12.37 -10.37
CA LYS A 73 -29.13 13.32 -10.28
C LYS A 73 -29.27 13.96 -8.89
N THR A 74 -29.05 13.18 -7.82
CA THR A 74 -29.08 13.71 -6.45
C THR A 74 -27.94 14.69 -6.23
N LEU A 75 -26.74 14.32 -6.71
CA LEU A 75 -25.55 15.17 -6.62
C LEU A 75 -25.72 16.48 -7.40
N GLU A 76 -26.23 16.43 -8.63
CA GLU A 76 -26.56 17.63 -9.43
C GLU A 76 -27.58 18.53 -8.73
N MET A 77 -28.62 17.96 -8.10
CA MET A 77 -29.57 18.72 -7.32
C MET A 77 -28.90 19.41 -6.12
N ALA A 78 -28.08 18.71 -5.38
CA ALA A 78 -27.35 19.29 -4.26
C ALA A 78 -26.40 20.42 -4.70
N GLN A 79 -25.68 20.24 -5.81
CA GLN A 79 -24.82 21.28 -6.40
C GLN A 79 -25.62 22.55 -6.81
N ARG A 80 -26.79 22.36 -7.43
CA ARG A 80 -27.65 23.51 -7.79
C ARG A 80 -28.14 24.28 -6.56
N GLN A 81 -28.48 23.55 -5.47
CA GLN A 81 -28.89 24.20 -4.22
C GLN A 81 -27.71 24.93 -3.57
N ALA A 82 -26.51 24.34 -3.56
CA ALA A 82 -25.29 24.96 -3.04
C ALA A 82 -24.98 26.27 -3.82
N ALA A 83 -25.02 26.21 -5.15
CA ALA A 83 -24.79 27.38 -6.00
C ALA A 83 -25.85 28.46 -5.79
N ALA A 84 -27.12 28.09 -5.66
CA ALA A 84 -28.23 29.06 -5.45
C ALA A 84 -28.12 29.71 -4.06
N ALA A 85 -27.68 28.99 -3.03
CA ALA A 85 -27.51 29.50 -1.68
C ALA A 85 -26.16 30.20 -1.45
N GLY A 86 -25.20 30.06 -2.37
CA GLY A 86 -23.84 30.58 -2.20
C GLY A 86 -23.06 29.92 -1.07
N VAL A 87 -23.29 28.61 -0.81
CA VAL A 87 -22.66 27.83 0.26
C VAL A 87 -21.90 26.63 -0.33
N PRO A 88 -20.91 26.08 0.40
CA PRO A 88 -20.22 24.86 -0.02
C PRO A 88 -21.21 23.69 -0.20
N LEU A 89 -20.92 22.79 -1.13
CA LEU A 89 -21.72 21.58 -1.38
C LEU A 89 -21.93 20.74 -0.12
N TYR A 90 -20.92 20.61 0.72
CA TYR A 90 -21.01 19.86 1.98
C TYR A 90 -22.09 20.40 2.91
N THR A 91 -22.28 21.72 2.97
CA THR A 91 -23.34 22.37 3.79
C THR A 91 -24.74 21.88 3.37
N VAL A 92 -24.98 21.74 2.06
CA VAL A 92 -26.26 21.22 1.55
C VAL A 92 -26.40 19.72 1.81
N VAL A 93 -25.30 18.97 1.65
CA VAL A 93 -25.29 17.52 1.87
C VAL A 93 -25.46 17.17 3.37
N SER A 94 -24.99 18.01 4.27
CA SER A 94 -25.11 17.82 5.74
C SER A 94 -26.46 18.24 6.31
N ASP A 95 -27.22 19.07 5.60
CA ASP A 95 -28.59 19.46 5.99
C ASP A 95 -29.57 19.30 4.83
N PRO A 96 -29.76 18.09 4.29
CA PRO A 96 -30.55 17.88 3.08
C PRO A 96 -32.06 18.07 3.28
N TYR A 97 -32.54 18.01 4.54
CA TYR A 97 -33.97 18.22 4.83
C TYR A 97 -34.41 19.68 4.68
N SER A 98 -33.50 20.64 4.75
CA SER A 98 -33.77 22.04 4.46
C SER A 98 -34.02 22.30 2.96
N TYR A 99 -33.81 21.30 2.10
CA TYR A 99 -33.97 21.42 0.64
C TYR A 99 -35.00 20.42 0.12
N PRO A 100 -36.25 20.85 -0.19
CA PRO A 100 -37.32 19.92 -0.63
C PRO A 100 -36.96 19.04 -1.83
N SER A 101 -36.08 19.51 -2.72
CA SER A 101 -35.61 18.75 -3.86
C SER A 101 -34.74 17.51 -3.47
N LEU A 102 -34.20 17.47 -2.27
CA LEU A 102 -33.32 16.40 -1.76
C LEU A 102 -34.04 15.47 -0.80
N GLU A 103 -35.28 15.73 -0.41
CA GLU A 103 -36.03 14.97 0.61
C GLU A 103 -35.99 13.47 0.39
N LYS A 104 -36.17 12.98 -0.85
CA LYS A 104 -36.12 11.53 -1.17
C LYS A 104 -34.76 10.88 -0.96
N SER A 105 -33.70 11.67 -0.96
CA SER A 105 -32.31 11.20 -0.79
C SER A 105 -31.72 11.63 0.56
N ALA A 106 -32.47 12.37 1.37
CA ALA A 106 -31.97 13.01 2.58
C ALA A 106 -31.35 12.01 3.57
N ALA A 107 -32.01 10.89 3.82
CA ALA A 107 -31.49 9.86 4.73
C ALA A 107 -30.14 9.29 4.26
N LYS A 108 -29.93 9.14 2.95
CA LYS A 108 -28.65 8.63 2.41
C LYS A 108 -27.53 9.68 2.50
N LEU A 109 -27.85 10.93 2.25
CA LEU A 109 -26.92 12.06 2.38
C LEU A 109 -26.50 12.23 3.85
N MET A 110 -27.47 12.19 4.78
CA MET A 110 -27.19 12.23 6.22
C MET A 110 -26.31 11.07 6.68
N ALA A 111 -26.60 9.85 6.23
CA ALA A 111 -25.78 8.68 6.59
C ALA A 111 -24.33 8.85 6.14
N PHE A 112 -24.09 9.44 4.97
CA PHE A 112 -22.73 9.75 4.52
C PHE A 112 -22.07 10.81 5.40
N THR A 113 -22.75 11.91 5.70
CA THR A 113 -22.16 13.01 6.51
C THR A 113 -21.88 12.58 7.94
N VAL A 114 -22.75 11.74 8.54
CA VAL A 114 -22.51 11.16 9.88
C VAL A 114 -21.17 10.43 9.90
N VAL A 115 -20.88 9.58 8.93
CA VAL A 115 -19.58 8.87 8.85
C VAL A 115 -18.41 9.84 8.76
N ILE A 116 -18.53 10.93 7.98
CA ILE A 116 -17.46 11.93 7.85
C ILE A 116 -17.23 12.67 9.19
N GLU A 117 -18.30 13.04 9.89
CA GLU A 117 -18.18 13.76 11.17
C GLU A 117 -17.65 12.83 12.28
N GLU A 118 -18.14 11.59 12.37
CA GLU A 118 -17.59 10.61 13.30
C GLU A 118 -16.10 10.37 13.07
N CYS A 119 -15.65 10.28 11.82
CA CYS A 119 -14.23 10.18 11.52
C CYS A 119 -13.46 11.44 11.93
N ALA A 120 -14.04 12.63 11.75
CA ALA A 120 -13.39 13.87 12.16
C ALA A 120 -13.20 13.98 13.67
N GLU A 121 -14.17 13.52 14.46
CA GLU A 121 -14.05 13.45 15.93
C GLU A 121 -12.90 12.55 16.35
N LEU A 122 -12.72 11.40 15.68
CA LEU A 122 -11.64 10.47 15.98
C LEU A 122 -10.24 11.06 15.74
N LEU A 123 -10.10 12.00 14.81
CA LEU A 123 -8.83 12.67 14.54
C LEU A 123 -8.28 13.42 15.77
N THR A 124 -9.14 13.81 16.70
CA THR A 124 -8.74 14.50 17.94
C THR A 124 -8.24 13.56 19.03
N THR A 125 -8.51 12.26 18.92
CA THR A 125 -8.29 11.27 19.99
C THR A 125 -7.34 10.15 19.61
N LEU A 126 -7.23 9.85 18.31
CA LEU A 126 -6.40 8.75 17.79
C LEU A 126 -5.10 9.26 17.17
N SER A 127 -4.10 8.38 17.13
CA SER A 127 -2.92 8.61 16.28
C SER A 127 -3.30 8.58 14.80
N LEU A 128 -2.53 9.25 13.92
CA LEU A 128 -2.85 9.26 12.49
C LEU A 128 -2.96 7.84 11.86
N PRO A 129 -2.10 6.86 12.19
CA PRO A 129 -2.23 5.50 11.69
C PRO A 129 -3.50 4.79 12.16
N ASP A 130 -3.87 4.97 13.45
CA ASP A 130 -5.08 4.35 14.01
C ASP A 130 -6.35 5.05 13.50
N PHE A 131 -6.29 6.38 13.38
CA PHE A 131 -7.34 7.16 12.72
C PHE A 131 -7.57 6.68 11.27
N TYR A 132 -6.51 6.44 10.51
CA TYR A 132 -6.64 5.94 9.15
C TYR A 132 -7.29 4.55 9.08
N GLU A 133 -6.96 3.65 10.02
CA GLU A 133 -7.63 2.34 10.12
C GLU A 133 -9.15 2.50 10.34
N GLU A 134 -9.55 3.38 11.25
CA GLU A 134 -10.95 3.67 11.49
C GLU A 134 -11.65 4.26 10.24
N VAL A 135 -10.98 5.16 9.51
CA VAL A 135 -11.52 5.69 8.25
C VAL A 135 -11.75 4.58 7.24
N MET A 136 -10.80 3.66 7.04
CA MET A 136 -10.99 2.52 6.13
C MET A 136 -12.21 1.66 6.48
N LEU A 137 -12.43 1.42 7.78
CA LEU A 137 -13.53 0.59 8.29
C LEU A 137 -14.87 1.33 8.24
N ARG A 138 -14.96 2.53 8.84
CA ARG A 138 -16.23 3.29 8.97
C ARG A 138 -16.79 3.76 7.64
N THR A 139 -15.94 4.08 6.67
CA THR A 139 -16.40 4.41 5.33
C THR A 139 -17.00 3.23 4.59
N GLY A 140 -16.74 1.99 5.05
CA GLY A 140 -17.13 0.75 4.40
C GLY A 140 -16.31 0.44 3.13
N TYR A 141 -15.26 1.22 2.85
CA TYR A 141 -14.49 1.07 1.62
C TYR A 141 -13.70 -0.25 1.61
N LEU A 142 -13.06 -0.59 2.73
CA LEU A 142 -12.34 -1.84 2.87
C LEU A 142 -13.30 -3.04 2.75
N ASN A 143 -14.43 -3.00 3.44
CA ASN A 143 -15.44 -4.07 3.42
C ASN A 143 -15.96 -4.31 1.99
N MET A 144 -16.26 -3.24 1.25
CA MET A 144 -16.69 -3.35 -0.15
C MET A 144 -15.67 -4.09 -1.03
N LEU A 145 -14.37 -3.93 -0.77
CA LEU A 145 -13.32 -4.63 -1.51
C LEU A 145 -13.19 -6.08 -1.04
N GLU A 146 -13.30 -6.35 0.26
CA GLU A 146 -13.17 -7.69 0.85
C GLU A 146 -14.35 -8.60 0.53
N GLU A 147 -15.56 -8.04 0.34
CA GLU A 147 -16.74 -8.79 -0.10
C GLU A 147 -16.62 -9.32 -1.53
N LYS A 148 -15.74 -8.73 -2.34
CA LYS A 148 -15.45 -9.21 -3.69
C LYS A 148 -14.34 -10.26 -3.63
N ASP A 149 -14.66 -11.49 -3.97
CA ASP A 149 -13.68 -12.59 -3.98
C ASP A 149 -12.93 -12.68 -5.32
N ASP A 150 -12.31 -11.54 -5.73
CA ASP A 150 -11.48 -11.48 -6.92
C ASP A 150 -10.08 -10.94 -6.62
N ILE A 151 -9.12 -11.24 -7.51
CA ILE A 151 -7.71 -10.86 -7.35
C ILE A 151 -7.54 -9.32 -7.40
N GLU A 152 -8.34 -8.64 -8.21
CA GLU A 152 -8.25 -7.19 -8.36
C GLU A 152 -8.70 -6.48 -7.08
N ALA A 153 -9.82 -6.88 -6.51
CA ALA A 153 -10.33 -6.31 -5.25
C ALA A 153 -9.34 -6.56 -4.09
N ARG A 154 -8.76 -7.75 -4.02
CA ARG A 154 -7.71 -8.06 -3.03
C ARG A 154 -6.50 -7.16 -3.19
N THR A 155 -6.01 -6.96 -4.42
CA THR A 155 -4.89 -6.04 -4.71
C THR A 155 -5.22 -4.61 -4.30
N ARG A 156 -6.44 -4.14 -4.57
CA ARG A 156 -6.91 -2.82 -4.14
C ARG A 156 -6.98 -2.71 -2.61
N ALA A 157 -7.47 -3.73 -1.92
CA ALA A 157 -7.47 -3.78 -0.45
C ALA A 157 -6.05 -3.73 0.13
N GLU A 158 -5.10 -4.43 -0.48
CA GLU A 158 -3.69 -4.35 -0.11
C GLU A 158 -3.12 -2.94 -0.32
N ASN A 159 -3.46 -2.26 -1.42
CA ASN A 159 -3.00 -0.92 -1.70
C ASN A 159 -3.53 0.11 -0.69
N ILE A 160 -4.80 0.05 -0.30
CA ILE A 160 -5.32 0.98 0.72
C ILE A 160 -4.72 0.69 2.10
N ARG A 161 -4.47 -0.57 2.45
CA ARG A 161 -3.76 -0.89 3.70
C ARG A 161 -2.31 -0.37 3.68
N GLU A 162 -1.65 -0.42 2.52
CA GLU A 162 -0.29 0.09 2.36
C GLU A 162 -0.17 1.61 2.52
N LEU A 163 -1.24 2.37 2.31
CA LEU A 163 -1.23 3.81 2.58
C LEU A 163 -0.92 4.13 4.06
N LYS A 164 -1.24 3.22 4.98
CA LYS A 164 -0.83 3.33 6.39
C LYS A 164 0.70 3.36 6.55
N SER A 165 1.44 2.61 5.73
CA SER A 165 2.91 2.66 5.74
C SER A 165 3.45 4.03 5.34
N SER A 166 2.78 4.73 4.42
CA SER A 166 3.14 6.12 4.06
C SER A 166 2.86 7.10 5.20
N ILE A 167 1.76 6.93 5.92
CA ILE A 167 1.45 7.75 7.11
C ILE A 167 2.51 7.56 8.20
N LEU A 168 2.90 6.32 8.48
CA LEU A 168 3.96 6.01 9.46
C LEU A 168 5.31 6.62 9.04
N ALA A 169 5.67 6.48 7.77
CA ALA A 169 6.91 7.07 7.24
C ALA A 169 6.91 8.61 7.32
N TYR A 170 5.77 9.25 7.10
CA TYR A 170 5.61 10.69 7.32
C TYR A 170 5.83 11.08 8.79
N MET A 171 5.23 10.32 9.71
CA MET A 171 5.37 10.56 11.16
C MET A 171 6.81 10.39 11.65
N GLU A 172 7.56 9.43 11.11
CA GLU A 172 8.98 9.23 11.47
C GLU A 172 9.88 10.41 11.03
N ASN A 173 9.47 11.17 10.02
CA ASN A 173 10.25 12.27 9.44
C ASN A 173 9.71 13.67 9.82
N THR A 174 8.70 13.75 10.68
CA THR A 174 8.02 15.02 11.03
C THR A 174 7.89 15.15 12.54
N ASP A 175 8.38 16.25 13.12
CA ASP A 175 8.33 16.50 14.57
C ASP A 175 6.89 16.65 15.10
N THR A 176 6.01 17.28 14.32
CA THR A 176 4.61 17.54 14.66
C THR A 176 3.68 17.04 13.56
N PRO A 177 3.48 15.72 13.45
CA PRO A 177 2.68 15.16 12.37
C PRO A 177 1.20 15.53 12.51
N THR A 178 0.62 16.02 11.42
CA THR A 178 -0.81 16.36 11.30
C THR A 178 -1.39 15.77 10.02
N LEU A 179 -2.72 15.58 9.98
CA LEU A 179 -3.38 15.13 8.76
C LEU A 179 -3.18 16.12 7.61
N ALA A 180 -3.29 17.42 7.87
CA ALA A 180 -3.06 18.46 6.87
C ALA A 180 -1.64 18.37 6.28
N GLY A 181 -0.61 18.28 7.13
CA GLY A 181 0.78 18.16 6.68
C GLY A 181 1.05 16.88 5.88
N PHE A 182 0.44 15.74 6.26
CA PHE A 182 0.52 14.52 5.45
C PHE A 182 -0.08 14.72 4.05
N LEU A 183 -1.26 15.35 3.96
CA LEU A 183 -1.93 15.60 2.69
C LEU A 183 -1.15 16.60 1.81
N GLU A 184 -0.52 17.60 2.42
CA GLU A 184 0.37 18.55 1.73
C GLU A 184 1.61 17.83 1.17
N GLU A 185 2.25 16.96 1.96
CA GLU A 185 3.40 16.17 1.50
C GLU A 185 3.03 15.30 0.29
N ILE A 186 1.88 14.61 0.34
CA ILE A 186 1.41 13.80 -0.79
C ILE A 186 1.10 14.67 -2.02
N ALA A 187 0.51 15.84 -1.85
CA ALA A 187 0.23 16.76 -2.94
C ALA A 187 1.53 17.20 -3.64
N LEU A 188 2.55 17.56 -2.88
CA LEU A 188 3.86 17.91 -3.43
C LEU A 188 4.47 16.74 -4.22
N TYR A 189 4.33 15.51 -3.75
CA TYR A 189 4.86 14.33 -4.48
C TYR A 189 4.11 14.05 -5.80
N THR A 190 2.85 14.41 -5.91
CA THR A 190 2.07 14.20 -7.13
C THR A 190 2.26 15.31 -8.16
N ASP A 191 2.56 16.54 -7.74
CA ASP A 191 2.70 17.71 -8.62
C ASP A 191 4.10 17.85 -9.25
N ILE A 192 5.16 17.39 -8.58
CA ILE A 192 6.56 17.53 -9.03
C ILE A 192 6.88 16.67 -10.25
N GLU A 193 6.07 15.68 -10.55
CA GLU A 193 6.35 14.71 -11.60
C GLU A 193 5.69 15.07 -12.93
N GLN A 194 6.16 16.12 -13.60
CA GLN A 194 5.98 16.22 -15.05
C GLN A 194 6.79 15.08 -15.68
N TYR A 195 6.06 14.02 -16.05
CA TYR A 195 6.61 12.83 -16.70
C TYR A 195 7.22 13.26 -18.04
N ASP A 196 8.54 13.16 -18.15
CA ASP A 196 9.25 13.18 -19.42
C ASP A 196 9.35 11.71 -19.91
N PRO A 197 8.60 11.32 -20.96
CA PRO A 197 8.63 9.95 -21.47
C PRO A 197 10.01 9.56 -22.06
N ASP A 198 10.84 10.53 -22.40
CA ASP A 198 12.15 10.33 -23.01
C ASP A 198 13.30 10.35 -21.98
N ALA A 199 13.00 10.65 -20.70
CA ALA A 199 14.02 10.64 -19.66
C ALA A 199 14.56 9.23 -19.40
N ASP A 200 15.87 9.13 -19.19
CA ASP A 200 16.50 7.92 -18.67
C ASP A 200 15.95 7.58 -17.28
N ALA A 201 15.12 6.56 -17.19
CA ALA A 201 14.41 6.19 -15.97
C ALA A 201 14.58 4.70 -15.63
N VAL A 202 14.61 4.40 -14.34
CA VAL A 202 14.54 3.02 -13.86
C VAL A 202 13.14 2.46 -14.12
N VAL A 203 13.08 1.28 -14.70
CA VAL A 203 11.81 0.60 -14.97
C VAL A 203 11.38 -0.18 -13.73
N MET A 204 10.14 -0.01 -13.30
CA MET A 204 9.56 -0.72 -12.17
C MET A 204 8.34 -1.52 -12.61
N MET A 205 8.21 -2.77 -12.17
CA MET A 205 7.04 -3.59 -12.49
C MET A 205 6.93 -4.80 -11.55
N THR A 206 5.78 -5.46 -11.58
CA THR A 206 5.65 -6.76 -10.95
C THR A 206 6.41 -7.84 -11.73
N MET A 207 6.83 -8.91 -11.05
CA MET A 207 7.47 -10.07 -11.70
C MET A 207 6.57 -10.66 -12.81
N HIS A 208 5.24 -10.62 -12.64
CA HIS A 208 4.30 -11.06 -13.67
C HIS A 208 4.32 -10.18 -14.93
N ALA A 209 4.38 -8.88 -14.75
CA ALA A 209 4.43 -7.93 -15.87
C ALA A 209 5.75 -7.99 -16.64
N ALA A 210 6.81 -8.55 -16.04
CA ALA A 210 8.12 -8.69 -16.64
C ALA A 210 8.21 -9.85 -17.67
N LYS A 211 7.17 -10.69 -17.78
CA LYS A 211 7.16 -11.81 -18.72
C LYS A 211 7.33 -11.30 -20.16
N GLY A 212 8.36 -11.82 -20.85
CA GLY A 212 8.67 -11.43 -22.23
C GLY A 212 9.59 -10.20 -22.38
N LEU A 213 9.88 -9.48 -21.29
CA LEU A 213 10.81 -8.37 -21.26
C LEU A 213 12.17 -8.83 -20.75
N GLU A 214 13.24 -8.13 -21.12
CA GLU A 214 14.59 -8.41 -20.64
C GLU A 214 15.39 -7.12 -20.47
N PHE A 215 16.24 -7.07 -19.43
CA PHE A 215 16.99 -5.88 -19.04
C PHE A 215 18.45 -6.21 -18.77
N PRO A 216 19.41 -5.33 -19.07
CA PRO A 216 20.81 -5.51 -18.70
C PRO A 216 21.01 -5.76 -17.21
N ASN A 217 20.34 -4.96 -16.36
CA ASN A 217 20.47 -5.03 -14.91
C ASN A 217 19.09 -5.18 -14.28
N VAL A 218 18.90 -6.23 -13.45
CA VAL A 218 17.65 -6.52 -12.77
C VAL A 218 17.86 -6.57 -11.26
N PHE A 219 17.02 -5.86 -10.54
CA PHE A 219 16.90 -5.91 -9.08
C PHE A 219 15.61 -6.62 -8.71
N LEU A 220 15.71 -7.79 -8.06
CA LEU A 220 14.57 -8.51 -7.50
C LEU A 220 14.46 -8.16 -6.02
N THR A 221 13.37 -7.52 -5.63
CA THR A 221 13.18 -7.03 -4.26
C THR A 221 12.16 -7.86 -3.48
N GLY A 222 12.38 -7.97 -2.16
CA GLY A 222 11.43 -8.65 -1.28
C GLY A 222 11.48 -10.18 -1.38
N PHE A 223 12.66 -10.77 -1.55
CA PHE A 223 12.85 -12.22 -1.48
C PHE A 223 12.82 -12.71 -0.03
N GLU A 224 11.64 -12.74 0.54
CA GLU A 224 11.38 -13.03 1.95
C GLU A 224 10.21 -14.02 2.09
N GLU A 225 10.35 -14.99 3.01
CA GLU A 225 9.24 -15.89 3.35
C GLU A 225 8.01 -15.09 3.78
N GLY A 226 6.85 -15.48 3.24
CA GLY A 226 5.60 -14.78 3.47
C GLY A 226 5.32 -13.62 2.51
N LEU A 227 6.34 -13.15 1.77
CA LEU A 227 6.20 -12.14 0.72
C LEU A 227 6.43 -12.74 -0.66
N PHE A 228 7.55 -13.44 -0.85
CA PHE A 228 7.85 -14.23 -2.03
C PHE A 228 8.73 -15.45 -1.64
N PRO A 229 8.13 -16.65 -1.55
CA PRO A 229 6.73 -16.99 -1.81
C PRO A 229 5.76 -16.35 -0.80
N SER A 230 4.52 -16.07 -1.25
CA SER A 230 3.51 -15.48 -0.39
C SER A 230 3.05 -16.46 0.69
N ASN A 231 2.57 -15.95 1.85
CA ASN A 231 2.05 -16.80 2.93
C ASN A 231 0.94 -17.75 2.48
N ARG A 232 0.15 -17.37 1.46
CA ARG A 232 -0.96 -18.18 0.94
C ARG A 232 -0.47 -19.47 0.29
N CYS A 233 0.66 -19.39 -0.40
CA CYS A 233 1.22 -20.51 -1.17
C CYS A 233 1.99 -21.51 -0.29
N LEU A 234 2.29 -21.18 0.98
CA LEU A 234 3.16 -22.01 1.82
C LEU A 234 2.54 -23.37 2.17
N ASN A 235 1.20 -23.47 2.22
CA ASN A 235 0.48 -24.71 2.55
C ASN A 235 -0.09 -25.40 1.33
N GLU A 236 0.05 -24.84 0.13
CA GLU A 236 -0.51 -25.36 -1.13
C GLU A 236 0.64 -25.67 -2.10
N PRO A 237 1.03 -26.94 -2.26
CA PRO A 237 2.17 -27.30 -3.08
C PRO A 237 2.09 -26.83 -4.53
N GLU A 238 0.92 -26.84 -5.14
CA GLU A 238 0.73 -26.40 -6.53
C GLU A 238 0.95 -24.87 -6.67
N GLU A 239 0.46 -24.09 -5.72
CA GLU A 239 0.67 -22.64 -5.69
C GLU A 239 2.13 -22.30 -5.43
N LEU A 240 2.82 -23.07 -4.57
CA LEU A 240 4.26 -22.90 -4.33
C LEU A 240 5.09 -23.17 -5.60
N GLU A 241 4.72 -24.18 -6.38
CA GLU A 241 5.36 -24.44 -7.67
C GLU A 241 5.13 -23.32 -8.68
N GLU A 242 3.96 -22.68 -8.66
CA GLU A 242 3.72 -21.53 -9.52
C GLU A 242 4.57 -20.32 -9.08
N GLU A 243 4.71 -20.06 -7.77
CA GLU A 243 5.65 -19.05 -7.27
C GLU A 243 7.10 -19.36 -7.69
N ARG A 244 7.50 -20.64 -7.69
CA ARG A 244 8.83 -21.05 -8.18
C ARG A 244 9.01 -20.81 -9.68
N ARG A 245 7.98 -21.07 -10.50
CA ARG A 245 8.00 -20.73 -11.94
C ARG A 245 8.10 -19.21 -12.14
N LEU A 246 7.40 -18.43 -11.33
CA LEU A 246 7.49 -16.97 -11.36
C LEU A 246 8.90 -16.50 -10.95
N CYS A 247 9.51 -17.14 -9.96
CA CYS A 247 10.90 -16.88 -9.57
C CYS A 247 11.86 -17.12 -10.75
N TYR A 248 11.72 -18.25 -11.42
CA TYR A 248 12.51 -18.55 -12.62
C TYR A 248 12.32 -17.50 -13.71
N VAL A 249 11.06 -17.10 -13.99
CA VAL A 249 10.76 -16.04 -14.96
C VAL A 249 11.47 -14.75 -14.54
N ALA A 250 11.38 -14.33 -13.28
CA ALA A 250 11.98 -13.09 -12.80
C ALA A 250 13.51 -13.09 -12.94
N ILE A 251 14.16 -14.17 -12.54
CA ILE A 251 15.63 -14.34 -12.66
C ILE A 251 16.09 -14.25 -14.12
N THR A 252 15.38 -14.90 -15.03
CA THR A 252 15.72 -14.92 -16.44
C THR A 252 15.47 -13.59 -17.17
N ARG A 253 14.96 -12.56 -16.50
CA ARG A 253 14.83 -11.20 -17.07
C ARG A 253 16.17 -10.46 -17.12
N ALA A 254 17.17 -10.91 -16.35
CA ALA A 254 18.50 -10.29 -16.33
C ALA A 254 19.37 -10.82 -17.47
N LYS A 255 19.89 -9.89 -18.29
CA LYS A 255 20.86 -10.22 -19.35
C LYS A 255 22.29 -10.28 -18.86
N GLN A 256 22.64 -9.39 -17.90
CA GLN A 256 24.03 -9.23 -17.46
C GLN A 256 24.15 -9.35 -15.94
N ASN A 257 23.41 -8.52 -15.19
CA ASN A 257 23.51 -8.44 -13.75
C ASN A 257 22.17 -8.69 -13.08
N LEU A 258 22.18 -9.57 -12.09
CA LEU A 258 21.04 -9.87 -11.24
C LEU A 258 21.39 -9.55 -9.78
N VAL A 259 20.60 -8.74 -9.14
CA VAL A 259 20.68 -8.45 -7.70
C VAL A 259 19.40 -8.92 -7.03
N ILE A 260 19.49 -9.82 -6.08
CA ILE A 260 18.36 -10.28 -5.27
C ILE A 260 18.52 -9.67 -3.87
N SER A 261 17.46 -9.02 -3.38
CA SER A 261 17.47 -8.38 -2.07
C SER A 261 16.34 -8.87 -1.17
N TYR A 262 16.67 -9.01 0.10
CA TYR A 262 15.71 -9.27 1.18
C TYR A 262 16.05 -8.42 2.39
N ALA A 263 15.04 -8.01 3.15
CA ALA A 263 15.17 -7.21 4.36
C ALA A 263 14.95 -8.09 5.59
N ARG A 264 15.69 -7.83 6.67
CA ARG A 264 15.44 -8.50 7.97
C ARG A 264 14.15 -8.03 8.60
N GLN A 265 13.87 -6.75 8.43
CA GLN A 265 12.63 -6.12 8.89
C GLN A 265 12.06 -5.32 7.73
N ARG A 266 10.78 -5.44 7.55
CA ARG A 266 10.02 -4.73 6.52
C ARG A 266 8.75 -4.18 7.10
N MET A 267 8.51 -2.89 6.86
CA MET A 267 7.20 -2.30 7.06
C MET A 267 6.36 -2.56 5.81
N LEU A 268 5.22 -3.22 6.00
CA LEU A 268 4.23 -3.46 4.95
C LEU A 268 2.84 -3.42 5.60
N TYR A 269 1.89 -2.76 4.96
CA TYR A 269 0.53 -2.56 5.47
C TYR A 269 0.50 -1.93 6.88
N GLY A 270 1.44 -1.02 7.15
CA GLY A 270 1.57 -0.35 8.43
C GLY A 270 2.06 -1.23 9.60
N ARG A 271 2.63 -2.41 9.30
CA ARG A 271 3.20 -3.32 10.30
C ARG A 271 4.63 -3.68 9.96
N THR A 272 5.50 -3.61 10.95
CA THR A 272 6.89 -4.09 10.78
C THR A 272 6.95 -5.57 11.12
N THR A 273 7.37 -6.36 10.13
CA THR A 273 7.57 -7.81 10.26
C THR A 273 9.03 -8.16 10.11
N THR A 274 9.45 -9.25 10.77
CA THR A 274 10.77 -9.85 10.62
C THR A 274 10.60 -11.15 9.84
N ASN A 275 11.08 -11.17 8.61
CA ASN A 275 10.94 -12.32 7.73
C ASN A 275 12.29 -13.03 7.56
N LEU A 276 12.23 -14.35 7.33
CA LEU A 276 13.38 -15.12 6.88
C LEU A 276 13.63 -14.82 5.39
N PRO A 277 14.89 -14.99 4.91
CA PRO A 277 15.14 -15.01 3.47
C PRO A 277 14.26 -16.04 2.78
N SER A 278 13.81 -15.72 1.57
CA SER A 278 13.05 -16.66 0.75
C SER A 278 13.78 -17.96 0.53
N ARG A 279 13.08 -19.09 0.65
CA ARG A 279 13.63 -20.43 0.31
C ARG A 279 14.19 -20.51 -1.11
N PHE A 280 13.67 -19.71 -2.04
CA PHE A 280 14.16 -19.66 -3.40
C PHE A 280 15.60 -19.14 -3.51
N VAL A 281 16.10 -18.40 -2.51
CA VAL A 281 17.52 -17.99 -2.47
C VAL A 281 18.43 -19.19 -2.19
N ASP A 282 17.98 -20.14 -1.40
CA ASP A 282 18.77 -21.34 -1.08
C ASP A 282 18.69 -22.42 -2.17
N GLU A 283 17.76 -22.31 -3.10
CA GLU A 283 17.65 -23.16 -4.30
C GLU A 283 18.63 -22.73 -5.42
N LEU A 284 19.24 -21.55 -5.30
CA LEU A 284 20.21 -21.08 -6.29
C LEU A 284 21.56 -21.80 -6.12
N PRO A 285 22.25 -22.13 -7.24
CA PRO A 285 23.58 -22.75 -7.19
C PRO A 285 24.55 -21.87 -6.39
N ALA A 286 25.13 -22.41 -5.33
CA ALA A 286 25.97 -21.66 -4.39
C ALA A 286 27.20 -21.03 -5.07
N GLU A 287 27.74 -21.69 -6.08
CA GLU A 287 28.86 -21.23 -6.91
C GLU A 287 28.53 -20.02 -7.79
N SER A 288 27.25 -19.81 -8.07
CA SER A 288 26.76 -18.68 -8.90
C SER A 288 26.32 -17.47 -8.06
N VAL A 289 26.30 -17.58 -6.73
CA VAL A 289 25.77 -16.54 -5.82
C VAL A 289 26.87 -15.90 -5.00
N LYS A 290 27.02 -14.58 -5.17
CA LYS A 290 27.84 -13.77 -4.27
C LYS A 290 26.96 -13.11 -3.21
N ARG A 291 27.05 -13.56 -1.97
CA ARG A 291 26.30 -12.97 -0.83
C ARG A 291 27.02 -11.71 -0.32
N ILE A 292 26.29 -10.59 -0.22
CA ILE A 292 26.79 -9.29 0.25
C ILE A 292 25.95 -8.89 1.47
N GLY A 293 26.59 -8.40 2.55
CA GLY A 293 25.87 -7.89 3.72
C GLY A 293 25.27 -8.95 4.65
N ALA A 294 25.49 -10.24 4.40
CA ALA A 294 25.07 -11.29 5.33
C ALA A 294 25.92 -11.19 6.62
N PRO A 295 25.32 -11.15 7.84
CA PRO A 295 26.12 -11.32 9.05
C PRO A 295 26.78 -12.70 8.99
N LYS A 296 28.07 -12.74 9.30
CA LYS A 296 28.72 -14.02 9.53
C LYS A 296 27.91 -14.75 10.60
N PRO A 297 27.49 -16.01 10.39
CA PRO A 297 26.81 -16.76 11.43
C PRO A 297 27.75 -16.90 12.61
N SER A 298 27.50 -16.20 13.70
CA SER A 298 28.17 -16.42 14.96
C SER A 298 27.51 -17.63 15.66
N TYR A 299 27.55 -18.78 15.03
CA TYR A 299 27.36 -20.04 15.74
C TYR A 299 28.70 -20.42 16.32
N SER A 300 28.95 -20.01 17.56
CA SER A 300 29.84 -20.79 18.43
C SER A 300 29.11 -22.13 18.60
N GLN A 301 29.63 -23.16 17.95
CA GLN A 301 29.34 -24.54 18.32
C GLN A 301 29.86 -24.72 19.75
N GLN A 302 29.03 -24.43 20.75
CA GLN A 302 29.23 -24.99 22.07
C GLN A 302 28.90 -26.47 21.93
N ALA A 303 29.96 -27.28 21.94
CA ALA A 303 29.85 -28.70 22.08
C ALA A 303 28.93 -29.08 23.24
N PRO A 304 28.08 -30.09 23.11
CA PRO A 304 27.20 -30.50 24.20
C PRO A 304 28.05 -30.82 25.46
N ARG A 305 27.79 -30.08 26.54
CA ARG A 305 28.38 -30.39 27.84
C ARG A 305 27.94 -31.79 28.21
N GLN A 306 28.91 -32.73 28.28
CA GLN A 306 28.72 -34.04 28.88
C GLN A 306 28.32 -33.82 30.34
N TYR A 307 27.09 -34.15 30.68
CA TYR A 307 26.65 -34.28 32.07
C TYR A 307 27.36 -35.51 32.65
N GLY A 308 28.29 -35.25 33.60
CA GLY A 308 28.98 -36.27 34.34
C GLY A 308 27.98 -37.14 35.11
N SER A 309 28.21 -38.45 35.06
CA SER A 309 27.48 -39.47 35.80
C SER A 309 27.55 -39.21 37.30
N PHE A 310 26.40 -39.03 37.94
CA PHE A 310 26.31 -39.05 39.42
C PHE A 310 26.60 -40.47 39.91
N GLY A 311 27.65 -40.60 40.72
CA GLY A 311 28.03 -41.84 41.38
C GLY A 311 26.93 -42.33 42.33
N ARG A 312 26.67 -43.64 42.33
CA ARG A 312 25.89 -44.35 43.32
C ARG A 312 26.54 -44.22 44.69
N VAL A 313 25.84 -43.70 45.70
CA VAL A 313 26.13 -43.91 47.09
C VAL A 313 25.37 -45.16 47.54
N SER A 314 26.09 -46.18 47.99
CA SER A 314 25.55 -47.36 48.69
C SER A 314 25.49 -47.06 50.19
N ILE A 315 24.34 -47.35 50.81
CA ILE A 315 24.21 -47.83 52.18
C ILE A 315 23.27 -49.02 52.13
#